data_30173aafaf5705d70337e1b50a62cda0
#
_entry.id   30173aafaf5705d70337e1b50a62cda0
#
_cell.length_a   1.000
_cell.length_b   1.000
_cell.length_c   1.000
_cell.angle_alpha   90.00
_cell.angle_beta   90.00
_cell.angle_gamma   90.00
#
_symmetry.space_group_name_H-M   'P 1'
#
loop_
_entity.id
_entity.type
_entity.pdbx_description
1 polymer ?
#
loop_
_entity_poly.entity_id
_entity_poly.type
_entity_poly.pdbx_seq_one_letter_code
_entity_poly.pdbx_strand_id
1 'polypeptide(L)'
;MLTARGINAGSEPNAVGGAKRMANVLARVAEKAGWGKSLPEGEGMGIACTFGQERAAPTWTACVAEVAVDNESGEVTLNKLTLVVDAGSIVHPDGALAQCEGAALWGVSLALHEGTEFAAGQVQDTNLGGYRPLRMGDVPELEIEFVESAHHPMGLGEPATTVVAPAIGNAIYAATGARVRHLPIRPDAVKVALADRQKA
;
A
#
# COMPACT_ATOMS: atom_id res chain seq x y z
N MET A 1 -7.59 -16.46 10.62
CA MET A 1 -7.76 -17.39 9.48
C MET A 1 -6.45 -17.91 8.91
N LEU A 2 -5.46 -17.08 8.61
CA LEU A 2 -4.15 -17.49 8.07
C LEU A 2 -3.41 -18.46 9.00
N THR A 3 -3.46 -18.21 10.30
CA THR A 3 -2.79 -19.06 11.31
C THR A 3 -3.56 -20.36 11.62
N ALA A 4 -4.89 -20.38 11.45
CA ALA A 4 -5.72 -21.51 11.83
C ALA A 4 -5.60 -22.71 10.89
N ARG A 5 -5.27 -22.49 9.62
CA ARG A 5 -5.18 -23.58 8.63
C ARG A 5 -3.80 -24.17 8.44
N GLY A 6 -2.76 -23.56 9.03
CA GLY A 6 -1.40 -24.03 8.93
C GLY A 6 -0.83 -24.14 7.50
N ILE A 7 -1.61 -23.77 6.50
CA ILE A 7 -1.19 -23.81 5.10
C ILE A 7 -0.04 -22.85 4.93
N ASN A 8 1.06 -23.33 4.40
CA ASN A 8 2.30 -22.54 4.19
C ASN A 8 2.84 -21.90 5.47
N ALA A 9 2.52 -22.47 6.65
CA ALA A 9 3.06 -22.01 7.91
C ALA A 9 4.58 -22.21 8.01
N GLY A 10 5.17 -22.91 7.02
CA GLY A 10 6.60 -23.21 6.89
C GLY A 10 7.32 -23.29 8.20
N SER A 11 7.92 -24.41 8.52
CA SER A 11 8.79 -24.54 9.69
C SER A 11 10.20 -24.00 9.41
N GLU A 12 10.54 -23.86 8.13
CA GLU A 12 11.84 -23.37 7.70
C GLU A 12 11.92 -21.85 7.83
N PRO A 13 13.05 -21.29 8.26
CA PRO A 13 13.23 -19.86 8.46
C PRO A 13 12.86 -19.00 7.25
N ASN A 14 13.12 -19.49 6.05
CA ASN A 14 12.90 -18.79 4.79
C ASN A 14 11.79 -19.41 3.95
N ALA A 15 10.88 -20.17 4.58
CA ALA A 15 9.78 -20.80 3.83
C ALA A 15 8.90 -19.77 3.16
N VAL A 16 8.74 -19.89 1.85
CA VAL A 16 7.78 -19.12 1.07
C VAL A 16 6.38 -19.46 1.58
N GLY A 17 5.54 -18.46 1.72
CA GLY A 17 4.16 -18.66 2.15
C GLY A 17 3.95 -18.72 3.67
N GLY A 18 4.87 -18.27 4.48
CA GLY A 18 4.78 -18.23 5.94
C GLY A 18 3.54 -17.51 6.48
N ALA A 19 2.40 -18.20 6.53
CA ALA A 19 1.11 -17.62 6.94
C ALA A 19 1.17 -16.96 8.32
N LYS A 20 2.03 -17.44 9.21
CA LYS A 20 2.22 -16.83 10.54
C LYS A 20 2.89 -15.46 10.45
N ARG A 21 3.87 -15.30 9.58
CA ARG A 21 4.55 -14.00 9.38
C ARG A 21 3.59 -13.00 8.74
N MET A 22 2.82 -13.40 7.73
CA MET A 22 1.78 -12.58 7.14
C MET A 22 0.72 -12.16 8.18
N ALA A 23 0.23 -13.10 8.98
CA ALA A 23 -0.72 -12.81 10.04
C ALA A 23 -0.16 -11.84 11.09
N ASN A 24 1.13 -11.96 11.41
CA ASN A 24 1.80 -11.09 12.37
C ASN A 24 1.90 -9.65 11.85
N VAL A 25 2.41 -9.44 10.63
CA VAL A 25 2.50 -8.06 10.07
C VAL A 25 1.12 -7.43 9.92
N LEU A 26 0.10 -8.23 9.54
CA LEU A 26 -1.28 -7.75 9.40
C LEU A 26 -1.88 -7.34 10.76
N ALA A 27 -1.69 -8.15 11.80
CA ALA A 27 -2.18 -7.82 13.14
C ALA A 27 -1.50 -6.58 13.71
N ARG A 28 -0.17 -6.49 13.58
CA ARG A 28 0.62 -5.35 14.10
C ARG A 28 0.29 -4.05 13.38
N VAL A 29 0.14 -4.06 12.05
CA VAL A 29 -0.22 -2.83 11.32
C VAL A 29 -1.63 -2.36 11.68
N ALA A 30 -2.57 -3.30 11.89
CA ALA A 30 -3.92 -2.97 12.32
C ALA A 30 -3.92 -2.35 13.73
N GLU A 31 -3.18 -2.91 14.67
CA GLU A 31 -3.03 -2.36 16.02
C GLU A 31 -2.38 -0.96 15.98
N LYS A 32 -1.26 -0.83 15.27
CA LYS A 32 -0.49 0.40 15.17
C LYS A 32 -1.27 1.55 14.54
N ALA A 33 -2.04 1.29 13.49
CA ALA A 33 -2.89 2.28 12.84
C ALA A 33 -4.20 2.56 13.60
N GLY A 34 -4.51 1.82 14.65
CA GLY A 34 -5.81 1.91 15.33
C GLY A 34 -6.96 1.48 14.41
N TRP A 35 -6.79 0.33 13.72
CA TRP A 35 -7.79 -0.19 12.78
C TRP A 35 -9.17 -0.31 13.41
N GLY A 36 -10.17 0.26 12.75
CA GLY A 36 -11.55 0.27 13.24
C GLY A 36 -11.90 1.49 14.09
N LYS A 37 -10.99 2.46 14.26
CA LYS A 37 -11.32 3.76 14.86
C LYS A 37 -12.40 4.47 14.03
N SER A 38 -13.24 5.26 14.68
CA SER A 38 -14.20 6.11 13.99
C SER A 38 -13.48 7.24 13.26
N LEU A 39 -13.85 7.46 12.01
CA LEU A 39 -13.33 8.55 11.17
C LEU A 39 -14.48 9.49 10.77
N PRO A 40 -14.18 10.75 10.43
CA PRO A 40 -15.14 11.69 9.87
C PRO A 40 -15.80 11.15 8.57
N GLU A 41 -16.93 11.74 8.21
CA GLU A 41 -17.58 11.48 6.92
C GLU A 41 -16.63 11.85 5.75
N GLY A 42 -16.58 11.01 4.73
CA GLY A 42 -15.66 11.17 3.60
C GLY A 42 -14.25 10.64 3.87
N GLU A 43 -13.93 10.20 5.08
CA GLU A 43 -12.66 9.57 5.41
C GLU A 43 -12.78 8.05 5.53
N GLY A 44 -11.69 7.34 5.25
CA GLY A 44 -11.67 5.89 5.33
C GLY A 44 -10.29 5.30 5.56
N MET A 45 -10.26 4.13 6.18
CA MET A 45 -9.07 3.31 6.32
C MET A 45 -9.14 2.09 5.41
N GLY A 46 -8.02 1.78 4.77
CA GLY A 46 -7.88 0.57 3.96
C GLY A 46 -6.62 -0.19 4.33
N ILE A 47 -6.73 -1.51 4.42
CA ILE A 47 -5.62 -2.39 4.77
C ILE A 47 -5.29 -3.32 3.61
N ALA A 48 -4.00 -3.56 3.40
CA ALA A 48 -3.48 -4.55 2.45
C ALA A 48 -2.22 -5.22 3.00
N CYS A 49 -1.92 -6.41 2.52
CA CYS A 49 -0.70 -7.12 2.86
C CYS A 49 -0.19 -7.95 1.66
N THR A 50 1.12 -8.13 1.62
CA THR A 50 1.80 -8.93 0.60
C THR A 50 3.05 -9.58 1.14
N PHE A 51 3.63 -10.48 0.34
CA PHE A 51 4.99 -10.96 0.51
C PHE A 51 5.69 -10.99 -0.86
N GLY A 52 6.97 -10.79 -0.87
CA GLY A 52 7.73 -10.77 -2.12
C GLY A 52 9.18 -10.41 -1.91
N GLN A 53 9.83 -10.03 -2.97
CA GLN A 53 11.22 -9.68 -3.18
C GLN A 53 12.05 -10.90 -3.62
N GLU A 54 12.30 -11.87 -2.74
CA GLU A 54 13.11 -13.05 -3.06
C GLU A 54 12.26 -14.33 -3.01
N ARG A 55 12.54 -15.25 -3.92
CA ARG A 55 11.73 -16.48 -4.05
C ARG A 55 11.76 -17.36 -2.80
N ALA A 56 12.96 -17.55 -2.23
CA ALA A 56 13.17 -18.42 -1.06
C ALA A 56 13.24 -17.65 0.27
N ALA A 57 13.30 -16.33 0.21
CA ALA A 57 13.44 -15.46 1.38
C ALA A 57 12.58 -14.18 1.21
N PRO A 58 11.26 -14.30 1.23
CA PRO A 58 10.38 -13.16 1.01
C PRO A 58 10.34 -12.23 2.21
N THR A 59 10.20 -10.95 1.92
CA THR A 59 9.80 -9.92 2.87
C THR A 59 8.28 -9.88 2.98
N TRP A 60 7.78 -9.76 4.18
CA TRP A 60 6.34 -9.69 4.50
C TRP A 60 5.99 -8.26 4.86
N THR A 61 5.00 -7.69 4.21
CA THR A 61 4.62 -6.30 4.44
C THR A 61 3.11 -6.17 4.52
N ALA A 62 2.67 -5.34 5.48
CA ALA A 62 1.29 -4.90 5.58
C ALA A 62 1.24 -3.37 5.68
N CYS A 63 0.20 -2.78 5.12
CA CYS A 63 -0.01 -1.33 5.07
C CYS A 63 -1.45 -1.01 5.43
N VAL A 64 -1.63 0.04 6.22
CA VAL A 64 -2.90 0.75 6.40
C VAL A 64 -2.75 2.14 5.80
N ALA A 65 -3.67 2.50 4.90
CA ALA A 65 -3.82 3.84 4.34
C ALA A 65 -5.02 4.54 4.98
N GLU A 66 -4.86 5.81 5.34
CA GLU A 66 -5.94 6.71 5.77
C GLU A 66 -6.13 7.77 4.70
N VAL A 67 -7.33 7.87 4.13
CA VAL A 67 -7.65 8.81 3.06
C VAL A 67 -8.86 9.67 3.41
N ALA A 68 -8.90 10.87 2.83
CA ALA A 68 -10.10 11.68 2.67
C ALA A 68 -10.49 11.74 1.20
N VAL A 69 -11.77 11.63 0.89
CA VAL A 69 -12.31 11.66 -0.48
C VAL A 69 -13.34 12.77 -0.60
N ASP A 70 -13.10 13.67 -1.52
CA ASP A 70 -14.12 14.67 -1.92
C ASP A 70 -15.05 14.03 -2.95
N ASN A 71 -16.30 13.83 -2.58
CA ASN A 71 -17.30 13.16 -3.41
C ASN A 71 -17.73 14.02 -4.63
N GLU A 72 -17.51 15.32 -4.62
CA GLU A 72 -17.89 16.22 -5.74
C GLU A 72 -16.77 16.26 -6.79
N SER A 73 -15.54 16.50 -6.34
CA SER A 73 -14.37 16.59 -7.22
C SER A 73 -13.81 15.21 -7.59
N GLY A 74 -14.00 14.20 -6.74
CA GLY A 74 -13.34 12.88 -6.83
C GLY A 74 -11.89 12.91 -6.36
N GLU A 75 -11.42 14.01 -5.79
CA GLU A 75 -10.06 14.09 -5.26
C GLU A 75 -9.87 13.20 -4.04
N VAL A 76 -8.70 12.55 -3.99
CA VAL A 76 -8.27 11.68 -2.90
C VAL A 76 -7.05 12.30 -2.24
N THR A 77 -7.18 12.64 -0.98
CA THR A 77 -6.05 13.07 -0.14
C THR A 77 -5.60 11.88 0.70
N LEU A 78 -4.35 11.48 0.57
CA LEU A 78 -3.73 10.46 1.40
C LEU A 78 -3.16 11.14 2.65
N ASN A 79 -3.80 10.93 3.80
CA ASN A 79 -3.41 11.58 5.05
C ASN A 79 -2.23 10.85 5.71
N LYS A 80 -2.31 9.50 5.78
CA LYS A 80 -1.30 8.70 6.48
C LYS A 80 -1.15 7.32 5.85
N LEU A 81 0.10 6.82 5.86
CA LEU A 81 0.45 5.42 5.65
C LEU A 81 1.13 4.86 6.90
N THR A 82 0.62 3.76 7.40
CA THR A 82 1.26 2.96 8.45
C THR A 82 1.67 1.63 7.86
N LEU A 83 2.96 1.28 7.95
CA LEU A 83 3.49 0.03 7.43
C LEU A 83 4.15 -0.79 8.54
N VAL A 84 4.01 -2.10 8.45
CA VAL A 84 4.78 -3.07 9.24
C VAL A 84 5.45 -4.03 8.29
N VAL A 85 6.78 -4.19 8.46
CA VAL A 85 7.64 -4.95 7.57
C VAL A 85 8.40 -6.02 8.35
N ASP A 86 8.34 -7.26 7.91
CA ASP A 86 9.15 -8.37 8.40
C ASP A 86 10.12 -8.80 7.29
N ALA A 87 11.33 -8.28 7.36
CA ALA A 87 12.43 -8.58 6.42
C ALA A 87 13.56 -9.41 7.08
N GLY A 88 13.23 -10.16 8.14
CA GLY A 88 14.26 -10.84 8.92
C GLY A 88 15.09 -9.85 9.76
N SER A 89 16.35 -10.20 10.03
CA SER A 89 17.25 -9.34 10.78
C SER A 89 17.58 -8.07 10.03
N ILE A 90 17.40 -6.93 10.65
CA ILE A 90 17.72 -5.61 10.06
C ILE A 90 19.18 -5.29 10.38
N VAL A 91 20.03 -5.33 9.35
CA VAL A 91 21.50 -5.12 9.50
C VAL A 91 21.83 -3.64 9.66
N HIS A 92 21.12 -2.76 8.96
CA HIS A 92 21.33 -1.32 8.98
C HIS A 92 19.99 -0.59 9.10
N PRO A 93 19.54 -0.23 10.31
CA PRO A 93 18.20 0.30 10.56
C PRO A 93 17.87 1.57 9.76
N ASP A 94 18.76 2.55 9.73
CA ASP A 94 18.54 3.82 9.02
C ASP A 94 18.41 3.61 7.50
N GLY A 95 19.27 2.74 6.94
CA GLY A 95 19.19 2.38 5.52
C GLY A 95 17.94 1.58 5.18
N ALA A 96 17.50 0.70 6.07
CA ALA A 96 16.26 -0.05 5.93
C ALA A 96 15.03 0.88 5.95
N LEU A 97 15.02 1.85 6.88
CA LEU A 97 13.96 2.85 6.97
C LEU A 97 13.89 3.69 5.70
N ALA A 98 15.00 4.29 5.29
CA ALA A 98 15.07 5.11 4.07
C ALA A 98 14.63 4.34 2.82
N GLN A 99 14.97 3.04 2.72
CA GLN A 99 14.55 2.18 1.62
C GLN A 99 13.03 1.96 1.62
N CYS A 100 12.44 1.68 2.78
CA CYS A 100 11.00 1.48 2.90
C CYS A 100 10.20 2.78 2.71
N GLU A 101 10.70 3.90 3.19
CA GLU A 101 10.11 5.23 2.94
C GLU A 101 10.08 5.53 1.45
N GLY A 102 11.20 5.38 0.75
CA GLY A 102 11.29 5.58 -0.69
C GLY A 102 10.37 4.66 -1.47
N ALA A 103 10.30 3.38 -1.10
CA ALA A 103 9.43 2.40 -1.71
C ALA A 103 7.94 2.72 -1.50
N ALA A 104 7.54 3.12 -0.29
CA ALA A 104 6.17 3.51 0.03
C ALA A 104 5.75 4.76 -0.75
N LEU A 105 6.59 5.80 -0.78
CA LEU A 105 6.33 7.03 -1.55
C LEU A 105 6.26 6.77 -3.06
N TRP A 106 7.09 5.87 -3.57
CA TRP A 106 6.95 5.44 -4.97
C TRP A 106 5.62 4.73 -5.19
N GLY A 107 5.20 3.88 -4.26
CA GLY A 107 3.88 3.25 -4.28
C GLY A 107 2.73 4.27 -4.32
N VAL A 108 2.83 5.37 -3.55
CA VAL A 108 1.87 6.48 -3.60
C VAL A 108 1.89 7.16 -4.98
N SER A 109 3.08 7.43 -5.51
CA SER A 109 3.25 8.04 -6.82
C SER A 109 2.58 7.24 -7.92
N LEU A 110 2.81 5.93 -7.96
CA LEU A 110 2.17 4.99 -8.90
C LEU A 110 0.65 4.88 -8.69
N ALA A 111 0.20 4.93 -7.44
CA ALA A 111 -1.21 4.77 -7.11
C ALA A 111 -2.05 5.97 -7.53
N LEU A 112 -1.55 7.20 -7.35
CA LEU A 112 -2.35 8.43 -7.47
C LEU A 112 -1.93 9.34 -8.64
N HIS A 113 -0.67 9.28 -9.09
CA HIS A 113 -0.11 10.30 -9.99
C HIS A 113 0.43 9.73 -11.29
N GLU A 114 1.34 8.75 -11.20
CA GLU A 114 2.10 8.27 -12.36
C GLU A 114 1.27 7.36 -13.27
N GLY A 115 1.24 7.72 -14.54
CA GLY A 115 0.60 6.91 -15.56
C GLY A 115 0.97 7.43 -16.94
N THR A 116 1.16 6.50 -17.88
CA THR A 116 1.47 6.80 -19.28
C THR A 116 0.28 6.45 -20.15
N GLU A 117 -0.13 7.39 -20.99
CA GLU A 117 -1.22 7.19 -21.93
C GLU A 117 -0.68 6.75 -23.30
N PHE A 118 -1.42 5.84 -23.92
CA PHE A 118 -1.14 5.34 -25.26
C PHE A 118 -2.30 5.63 -26.20
N ALA A 119 -2.01 6.23 -27.34
CA ALA A 119 -2.98 6.41 -28.41
C ALA A 119 -2.37 5.98 -29.74
N ALA A 120 -3.10 5.21 -30.53
CA ALA A 120 -2.64 4.69 -31.84
C ALA A 120 -1.27 4.00 -31.80
N GLY A 121 -0.96 3.29 -30.70
CA GLY A 121 0.32 2.58 -30.51
C GLY A 121 1.50 3.48 -30.14
N GLN A 122 1.25 4.75 -29.80
CA GLN A 122 2.28 5.71 -29.42
C GLN A 122 2.07 6.22 -28.00
N VAL A 123 3.17 6.44 -27.26
CA VAL A 123 3.17 7.10 -25.95
C VAL A 123 2.77 8.57 -26.15
N GLN A 124 1.84 9.06 -25.35
CA GLN A 124 1.39 10.45 -25.41
C GLN A 124 2.24 11.37 -24.50
N ASP A 125 2.74 10.84 -23.40
CA ASP A 125 3.61 11.58 -22.47
C ASP A 125 5.05 11.60 -22.98
N THR A 126 5.32 12.45 -23.97
CA THR A 126 6.62 12.50 -24.65
C THR A 126 7.69 13.32 -23.93
N ASN A 127 7.34 13.94 -22.81
CA ASN A 127 8.26 14.73 -22.00
C ASN A 127 7.81 14.81 -20.52
N LEU A 128 8.72 15.28 -19.64
CA LEU A 128 8.46 15.38 -18.20
C LEU A 128 7.41 16.45 -17.82
N GLY A 129 6.93 17.25 -18.75
CA GLY A 129 5.83 18.19 -18.52
C GLY A 129 4.46 17.50 -18.45
N GLY A 130 4.30 16.39 -19.17
CA GLY A 130 3.10 15.54 -19.14
C GLY A 130 3.13 14.47 -18.07
N TYR A 131 4.31 14.03 -17.64
CA TYR A 131 4.50 12.98 -16.63
C TYR A 131 4.68 13.58 -15.23
N ARG A 132 3.71 13.32 -14.35
CA ARG A 132 3.69 13.91 -13.00
C ARG A 132 3.91 12.84 -11.91
N PRO A 133 5.11 12.75 -11.32
CA PRO A 133 5.33 11.95 -10.11
C PRO A 133 4.83 12.68 -8.85
N LEU A 134 4.83 11.98 -7.72
CA LEU A 134 4.59 12.55 -6.38
C LEU A 134 5.54 13.72 -6.13
N ARG A 135 5.04 14.79 -5.51
CA ARG A 135 5.81 15.97 -5.13
C ARG A 135 5.85 16.12 -3.62
N MET A 136 6.81 16.93 -3.13
CA MET A 136 7.00 17.16 -1.69
C MET A 136 5.73 17.61 -0.96
N GLY A 137 4.85 18.37 -1.62
CA GLY A 137 3.60 18.84 -1.03
C GLY A 137 2.52 17.76 -0.93
N ASP A 138 2.69 16.64 -1.63
CA ASP A 138 1.72 15.55 -1.70
C ASP A 138 2.14 14.35 -0.81
N VAL A 139 3.26 14.49 -0.06
CA VAL A 139 3.79 13.42 0.80
C VAL A 139 2.90 13.26 2.04
N PRO A 140 2.36 12.05 2.29
CA PRO A 140 1.56 11.78 3.48
C PRO A 140 2.42 11.65 4.74
N GLU A 141 1.78 11.61 5.90
CA GLU A 141 2.44 11.12 7.10
C GLU A 141 2.83 9.65 6.92
N LEU A 142 4.10 9.31 7.22
CA LEU A 142 4.60 7.94 7.16
C LEU A 142 4.95 7.42 8.54
N GLU A 143 4.50 6.22 8.86
CA GLU A 143 4.88 5.48 10.06
C GLU A 143 5.26 4.05 9.68
N ILE A 144 6.54 3.68 9.88
CA ILE A 144 7.09 2.39 9.49
C ILE A 144 7.66 1.66 10.70
N GLU A 145 7.32 0.39 10.82
CA GLU A 145 7.82 -0.49 11.87
C GLU A 145 8.43 -1.76 11.26
N PHE A 146 9.61 -2.14 11.74
CA PHE A 146 10.22 -3.43 11.43
C PHE A 146 9.91 -4.44 12.53
N VAL A 147 9.50 -5.64 12.12
CA VAL A 147 9.36 -6.75 13.06
C VAL A 147 10.74 -7.24 13.47
N GLU A 148 11.02 -7.27 14.76
CA GLU A 148 12.23 -7.92 15.26
C GLU A 148 12.21 -9.42 14.94
N SER A 149 13.24 -9.89 14.25
CA SER A 149 13.31 -11.25 13.73
C SER A 149 14.75 -11.77 13.71
N ALA A 150 14.91 -13.04 14.04
CA ALA A 150 16.17 -13.75 13.90
C ALA A 150 16.34 -14.47 12.55
N HIS A 151 15.38 -14.31 11.64
CA HIS A 151 15.51 -14.84 10.28
C HIS A 151 16.61 -14.11 9.50
N HIS A 152 17.09 -14.73 8.44
CA HIS A 152 18.06 -14.10 7.54
C HIS A 152 17.55 -12.76 7.02
N PRO A 153 18.44 -11.76 6.84
CA PRO A 153 18.11 -10.50 6.18
C PRO A 153 17.51 -10.73 4.79
N MET A 154 16.47 -9.98 4.46
CA MET A 154 15.75 -10.07 3.19
C MET A 154 15.67 -8.71 2.52
N GLY A 155 15.32 -8.70 1.21
CA GLY A 155 15.24 -7.48 0.41
C GLY A 155 14.16 -6.51 0.88
N LEU A 156 14.43 -5.21 0.78
CA LEU A 156 13.54 -4.13 1.18
C LEU A 156 13.20 -3.17 0.02
N GLY A 157 13.66 -3.49 -1.22
CA GLY A 157 13.54 -2.58 -2.36
C GLY A 157 12.12 -2.36 -2.84
N GLU A 158 11.30 -3.41 -2.95
CA GLU A 158 9.99 -3.35 -3.60
C GLU A 158 8.79 -3.65 -2.68
N PRO A 159 8.94 -4.42 -1.57
CA PRO A 159 7.76 -4.90 -0.83
C PRO A 159 6.86 -3.79 -0.32
N ALA A 160 7.41 -2.66 0.14
CA ALA A 160 6.62 -1.54 0.61
C ALA A 160 5.85 -0.81 -0.51
N THR A 161 6.31 -0.88 -1.78
CA THR A 161 5.61 -0.30 -2.94
C THR A 161 4.31 -1.03 -3.22
N THR A 162 4.33 -2.36 -3.15
CA THR A 162 3.25 -3.23 -3.66
C THR A 162 1.97 -3.21 -2.82
N VAL A 163 2.05 -2.82 -1.55
CA VAL A 163 0.90 -2.78 -0.63
C VAL A 163 0.16 -1.45 -0.64
N VAL A 164 0.75 -0.38 -1.18
CA VAL A 164 0.22 0.99 -1.07
C VAL A 164 -1.06 1.15 -1.90
N ALA A 165 -1.01 0.85 -3.19
CA ALA A 165 -2.16 1.02 -4.08
C ALA A 165 -3.41 0.24 -3.62
N PRO A 166 -3.31 -1.06 -3.24
CA PRO A 166 -4.47 -1.78 -2.74
C PRO A 166 -4.96 -1.27 -1.38
N ALA A 167 -4.08 -0.78 -0.50
CA ALA A 167 -4.50 -0.15 0.75
C ALA A 167 -5.30 1.13 0.49
N ILE A 168 -4.81 2.02 -0.41
CA ILE A 168 -5.52 3.23 -0.84
C ILE A 168 -6.88 2.88 -1.47
N GLY A 169 -6.93 1.92 -2.40
CA GLY A 169 -8.18 1.50 -3.02
C GLY A 169 -9.21 0.95 -2.03
N ASN A 170 -8.77 0.24 -0.99
CA ASN A 170 -9.62 -0.23 0.10
C ASN A 170 -10.08 0.93 1.01
N ALA A 171 -9.21 1.93 1.26
CA ALA A 171 -9.56 3.11 2.04
C ALA A 171 -10.63 3.97 1.32
N ILE A 172 -10.50 4.18 0.01
CA ILE A 172 -11.50 4.86 -0.80
C ILE A 172 -12.85 4.13 -0.71
N TYR A 173 -12.82 2.80 -0.81
CA TYR A 173 -14.05 2.02 -0.65
C TYR A 173 -14.67 2.16 0.74
N ALA A 174 -13.87 2.17 1.79
CA ALA A 174 -14.35 2.36 3.16
C ALA A 174 -14.96 3.77 3.36
N ALA A 175 -14.34 4.81 2.75
CA ALA A 175 -14.82 6.18 2.83
C ALA A 175 -16.13 6.41 2.04
N THR A 176 -16.27 5.75 0.87
CA THR A 176 -17.28 6.14 -0.10
C THR A 176 -18.21 5.01 -0.54
N GLY A 177 -17.85 3.75 -0.33
CA GLY A 177 -18.49 2.57 -0.92
C GLY A 177 -18.20 2.38 -2.42
N ALA A 178 -17.42 3.26 -3.05
CA ALA A 178 -17.05 3.15 -4.47
C ALA A 178 -15.78 2.31 -4.65
N ARG A 179 -15.77 1.41 -5.63
CA ARG A 179 -14.65 0.51 -5.90
C ARG A 179 -13.89 0.91 -7.17
N VAL A 180 -12.70 1.50 -7.01
CA VAL A 180 -11.77 1.78 -8.11
C VAL A 180 -10.85 0.57 -8.31
N ARG A 181 -10.64 0.16 -9.58
CA ARG A 181 -9.89 -1.06 -9.93
C ARG A 181 -8.82 -0.86 -10.99
N HIS A 182 -8.43 0.34 -11.26
CA HIS A 182 -7.33 0.66 -12.17
C HIS A 182 -6.47 1.79 -11.62
N LEU A 183 -5.24 1.88 -12.09
CA LEU A 183 -4.25 2.86 -11.70
C LEU A 183 -3.86 3.73 -12.91
N PRO A 184 -3.45 4.96 -12.65
CA PRO A 184 -3.53 5.66 -11.38
C PRO A 184 -4.99 5.98 -10.99
N ILE A 185 -5.24 6.10 -9.68
CA ILE A 185 -6.55 6.47 -9.12
C ILE A 185 -6.73 7.98 -9.28
N ARG A 186 -7.18 8.40 -10.44
CA ARG A 186 -7.42 9.83 -10.75
C ARG A 186 -8.84 10.25 -10.33
N PRO A 187 -9.09 11.55 -10.11
CA PRO A 187 -10.39 12.06 -9.71
C PRO A 187 -11.57 11.65 -10.62
N ASP A 188 -11.35 11.63 -11.92
CA ASP A 188 -12.35 11.17 -12.90
C ASP A 188 -12.74 9.70 -12.71
N ALA A 189 -11.76 8.83 -12.43
CA ALA A 189 -12.00 7.42 -12.14
C ALA A 189 -12.79 7.23 -10.84
N VAL A 190 -12.51 8.03 -9.82
CA VAL A 190 -13.26 8.03 -8.57
C VAL A 190 -14.71 8.48 -8.81
N LYS A 191 -14.94 9.55 -9.58
CA LYS A 191 -16.30 10.01 -9.95
C LYS A 191 -17.10 8.95 -10.69
N VAL A 192 -16.48 8.26 -11.64
CA VAL A 192 -17.15 7.15 -12.36
C VAL A 192 -17.56 6.05 -11.38
N ALA A 193 -16.65 5.64 -10.48
CA ALA A 193 -16.94 4.62 -9.48
C ALA A 193 -18.05 5.04 -8.49
N LEU A 194 -18.09 6.33 -8.10
CA LEU A 194 -19.14 6.90 -7.26
C LEU A 194 -20.52 6.86 -7.97
N ALA A 195 -20.56 7.22 -9.24
CA ALA A 195 -21.80 7.19 -10.05
C ALA A 195 -22.31 5.75 -10.25
N ASP A 196 -21.43 4.78 -10.44
CA ASP A 196 -21.80 3.37 -10.62
C ASP A 196 -22.32 2.73 -9.33
N ARG A 197 -21.83 3.16 -8.16
CA ARG A 197 -22.36 2.74 -6.86
C ARG A 197 -23.85 3.08 -6.70
N GLN A 198 -24.28 4.22 -7.23
CA GLN A 198 -25.68 4.66 -7.10
C GLN A 198 -26.66 3.84 -7.96
N LYS A 199 -26.15 3.04 -8.90
CA LYS A 199 -26.96 2.19 -9.80
C LYS A 199 -27.08 0.75 -9.31
N ALA A 200 -26.30 0.35 -8.30
CA ALA A 200 -26.22 -1.02 -7.74
C ALA A 200 -27.04 -1.12 -6.46
#